data_0089e007d45e10a16428936d48e36b43
#
_entry.id   0089e007d45e10a16428936d48e36b43
#
_cell.length_a   1.000
_cell.length_b   1.000
_cell.length_c   1.000
_cell.angle_alpha   90.00
_cell.angle_beta   90.00
_cell.angle_gamma   90.00
#
_symmetry.space_group_name_H-M   'P 1'
#
loop_
_entity.id
_entity.type
_entity.pdbx_description
1 polymer ?
#
loop_
_entity_poly.entity_id
_entity_poly.type
_entity_poly.pdbx_seq_one_letter_code
_entity_poly.pdbx_strand_id
1 'polypeptide(L)'
;MFRIKARVPRKVIAMGLPTAWGAMAITYKLACPLAQQDSLGARVVTSAVFFAVGTGLILHVRQALVRELRQVREVAGAAQSALLRPLPPRIDGLNVAAAQHSADRGARVGGDLYEVVATEHGVRAVMGDVRGHGIAAIGTVAAVLGSFREAVHDEPDLGRVLRRLDRALDRQLRERTCDDPVSEEFVTVLLLEIGRDGEITALNCGHPWPYLLTGTTVRPLARTDPLPPLGPFPLPTDLTPLPCGTLLPGDSLVLYTDGVEDARDARGRFFALQAALAGAVRNEPITPQAIVRTLFAALVRHTRGKQADDIALLVLRNDRTRLHCDAPGARGTARATTHNPQPTNHL
;
A
#
# COMPACT_ATOMS: atom_id res chain seq x y z
N MET A 1 0.14 -10.61 49.24
CA MET A 1 -0.23 -9.20 49.45
C MET A 1 0.52 -8.34 48.39
N PHE A 2 -0.01 -8.29 47.17
CA PHE A 2 0.58 -7.53 46.05
C PHE A 2 0.05 -6.10 46.09
N ARG A 3 0.96 -5.17 46.44
CA ARG A 3 0.67 -3.72 46.32
C ARG A 3 0.77 -3.34 44.83
N ILE A 4 -0.37 -3.24 44.15
CA ILE A 4 -0.48 -2.59 42.83
C ILE A 4 -0.24 -1.10 43.04
N LYS A 5 0.99 -0.63 42.79
CA LYS A 5 1.26 0.79 42.62
C LYS A 5 0.54 1.23 41.33
N ALA A 6 -0.63 1.80 41.44
CA ALA A 6 -1.31 2.49 40.36
C ALA A 6 -0.34 3.59 39.84
N ARG A 7 0.33 3.30 38.72
CA ARG A 7 1.08 4.33 37.96
C ARG A 7 0.02 5.23 37.33
N VAL A 8 -0.17 6.42 37.91
CA VAL A 8 -0.97 7.46 37.28
C VAL A 8 -0.48 7.62 35.85
N PRO A 9 -1.34 7.46 34.82
CA PRO A 9 -0.90 7.53 33.44
C PRO A 9 -0.28 8.92 33.20
N ARG A 10 0.91 8.93 32.60
CA ARG A 10 1.67 10.16 32.31
C ARG A 10 0.84 11.23 31.61
N LYS A 11 -0.19 10.82 30.84
CA LYS A 11 -1.17 11.72 30.19
C LYS A 11 -1.96 12.56 31.18
N VAL A 12 -2.39 11.97 32.31
CA VAL A 12 -3.14 12.68 33.35
C VAL A 12 -2.25 13.69 34.07
N ILE A 13 -0.97 13.35 34.31
CA ILE A 13 -0.01 14.28 34.89
C ILE A 13 0.29 15.42 33.92
N ALA A 14 0.48 15.12 32.62
CA ALA A 14 0.82 16.12 31.60
C ALA A 14 -0.32 17.13 31.37
N MET A 15 -1.58 16.69 31.42
CA MET A 15 -2.76 17.58 31.33
C MET A 15 -3.07 18.31 32.64
N GLY A 16 -2.79 17.66 33.78
CA GLY A 16 -3.05 18.24 35.10
C GLY A 16 -2.05 19.33 35.51
N LEU A 17 -0.82 19.29 35.03
CA LEU A 17 0.24 20.25 35.40
C LEU A 17 -0.08 21.70 34.99
N PRO A 18 -0.50 22.01 33.75
CA PRO A 18 -0.89 23.37 33.39
C PRO A 18 -2.10 23.89 34.13
N THR A 19 -3.08 23.03 34.40
CA THR A 19 -4.30 23.40 35.17
C THR A 19 -3.99 23.64 36.64
N ALA A 20 -3.15 22.77 37.24
CA ALA A 20 -2.68 22.97 38.64
C ALA A 20 -1.85 24.25 38.74
N TRP A 21 -0.99 24.54 37.76
CA TRP A 21 -0.23 25.79 37.72
C TRP A 21 -1.15 27.03 37.61
N GLY A 22 -2.17 26.97 36.74
CA GLY A 22 -3.16 28.04 36.62
C GLY A 22 -3.94 28.28 37.93
N ALA A 23 -4.39 27.20 38.56
CA ALA A 23 -5.07 27.28 39.86
C ALA A 23 -4.17 27.87 40.94
N MET A 24 -2.90 27.44 41.00
CA MET A 24 -1.92 27.98 41.96
C MET A 24 -1.65 29.49 41.70
N ALA A 25 -1.57 29.92 40.46
CA ALA A 25 -1.38 31.33 40.10
C ALA A 25 -2.58 32.20 40.53
N ILE A 26 -3.80 31.70 40.36
CA ILE A 26 -5.04 32.38 40.78
C ILE A 26 -5.09 32.41 42.30
N THR A 27 -4.84 31.30 43.01
CA THR A 27 -4.83 31.23 44.46
C THR A 27 -3.77 32.16 45.10
N TYR A 28 -2.58 32.21 44.53
CA TYR A 28 -1.53 33.16 44.95
C TYR A 28 -2.02 34.60 44.83
N LYS A 29 -2.64 34.96 43.71
CA LYS A 29 -3.11 36.31 43.44
C LYS A 29 -4.27 36.74 44.37
N LEU A 30 -5.12 35.79 44.82
CA LEU A 30 -6.29 36.02 45.67
C LEU A 30 -5.97 35.94 47.18
N ALA A 31 -5.05 35.05 47.57
CA ALA A 31 -4.81 34.72 48.96
C ALA A 31 -3.54 35.38 49.58
N CYS A 32 -2.64 35.90 48.74
CA CYS A 32 -1.40 36.44 49.24
C CYS A 32 -1.55 37.96 49.56
N PRO A 33 -1.42 38.39 50.84
CA PRO A 33 -1.54 39.82 51.23
C PRO A 33 -0.42 40.67 50.57
N LEU A 34 0.75 40.09 50.29
CA LEU A 34 1.85 40.74 49.61
C LEU A 34 1.53 41.13 48.19
N ALA A 35 0.63 40.37 47.51
CA ALA A 35 0.21 40.68 46.13
C ALA A 35 -0.81 41.85 46.08
N GLN A 36 -1.33 42.30 47.21
CA GLN A 36 -2.29 43.39 47.28
C GLN A 36 -1.65 44.74 47.63
N GLN A 37 -0.42 44.74 48.24
CA GLN A 37 0.28 45.96 48.64
C GLN A 37 1.42 46.38 47.69
N ASP A 38 1.69 45.62 46.64
CA ASP A 38 2.82 45.87 45.74
C ASP A 38 2.58 47.02 44.76
N SER A 39 3.67 47.74 44.46
CA SER A 39 3.73 48.74 43.43
C SER A 39 3.39 48.11 42.05
N LEU A 40 2.87 48.93 41.15
CA LEU A 40 2.48 48.51 39.79
C LEU A 40 3.54 47.69 39.07
N GLY A 41 4.82 48.01 39.29
CA GLY A 41 6.00 47.31 38.76
C GLY A 41 6.12 45.86 39.27
N ALA A 42 5.92 45.64 40.60
CA ALA A 42 6.00 44.31 41.18
C ALA A 42 4.87 43.38 40.63
N ARG A 43 3.70 43.91 40.43
CA ARG A 43 2.54 43.18 39.87
C ARG A 43 2.78 42.77 38.40
N VAL A 44 3.42 43.65 37.62
CA VAL A 44 3.79 43.32 36.20
C VAL A 44 4.85 42.25 36.16
N VAL A 45 5.89 42.34 36.97
CA VAL A 45 6.97 41.35 37.02
C VAL A 45 6.47 39.99 37.47
N THR A 46 5.67 39.93 38.52
CA THR A 46 5.09 38.65 39.01
C THR A 46 4.18 38.01 37.93
N SER A 47 3.34 38.81 37.26
CA SER A 47 2.51 38.30 36.17
C SER A 47 3.33 37.80 34.98
N ALA A 48 4.41 38.50 34.63
CA ALA A 48 5.31 38.08 33.55
C ALA A 48 6.02 36.76 33.87
N VAL A 49 6.47 36.57 35.12
CA VAL A 49 7.09 35.32 35.58
C VAL A 49 6.10 34.15 35.51
N PHE A 50 4.87 34.34 36.02
CA PHE A 50 3.84 33.30 35.93
C PHE A 50 3.50 32.95 34.50
N PHE A 51 3.40 33.93 33.61
CA PHE A 51 3.16 33.72 32.19
C PHE A 51 4.30 32.95 31.52
N ALA A 52 5.54 33.35 31.79
CA ALA A 52 6.74 32.70 31.25
C ALA A 52 6.85 31.24 31.68
N VAL A 53 6.65 30.94 33.00
CA VAL A 53 6.67 29.58 33.51
C VAL A 53 5.52 28.74 32.97
N GLY A 54 4.30 29.28 32.90
CA GLY A 54 3.14 28.62 32.33
C GLY A 54 3.33 28.28 30.85
N THR A 55 3.85 29.22 30.06
CA THR A 55 4.16 29.02 28.66
C THR A 55 5.28 27.96 28.50
N GLY A 56 6.33 28.02 29.29
CA GLY A 56 7.42 27.03 29.30
C GLY A 56 6.90 25.63 29.61
N LEU A 57 6.00 25.50 30.59
CA LEU A 57 5.38 24.22 30.95
C LEU A 57 4.50 23.65 29.81
N ILE A 58 3.67 24.50 29.19
CA ILE A 58 2.82 24.09 28.05
C ILE A 58 3.70 23.63 26.87
N LEU A 59 4.75 24.39 26.57
CA LEU A 59 5.71 24.03 25.49
C LEU A 59 6.43 22.72 25.81
N HIS A 60 6.84 22.51 27.05
CA HIS A 60 7.49 21.27 27.49
C HIS A 60 6.57 20.06 27.33
N VAL A 61 5.33 20.16 27.83
CA VAL A 61 4.32 19.09 27.69
C VAL A 61 4.00 18.82 26.22
N ARG A 62 3.81 19.87 25.42
CA ARG A 62 3.61 19.73 23.97
C ARG A 62 4.78 19.01 23.30
N GLN A 63 6.00 19.38 23.62
CA GLN A 63 7.20 18.72 23.07
C GLN A 63 7.29 17.26 23.50
N ALA A 64 6.96 16.93 24.76
CA ALA A 64 6.95 15.56 25.25
C ALA A 64 5.93 14.70 24.50
N LEU A 65 4.71 15.20 24.33
CA LEU A 65 3.64 14.53 23.56
C LEU A 65 4.03 14.32 22.08
N VAL A 66 4.62 15.36 21.46
CA VAL A 66 5.07 15.24 20.06
C VAL A 66 6.18 14.20 19.91
N ARG A 67 7.11 14.10 20.89
CA ARG A 67 8.16 13.06 20.87
C ARG A 67 7.54 11.66 21.02
N GLU A 68 6.62 11.47 21.95
CA GLU A 68 5.93 10.19 22.16
C GLU A 68 5.16 9.75 20.91
N LEU A 69 4.41 10.67 20.28
CA LEU A 69 3.72 10.40 19.03
C LEU A 69 4.68 10.05 17.89
N ARG A 70 5.83 10.72 17.78
CA ARG A 70 6.85 10.37 16.77
C ARG A 70 7.40 8.97 17.00
N GLN A 71 7.71 8.61 18.23
CA GLN A 71 8.24 7.29 18.57
C GLN A 71 7.24 6.17 18.22
N VAL A 72 5.96 6.35 18.54
CA VAL A 72 4.90 5.38 18.17
C VAL A 72 4.80 5.26 16.65
N ARG A 73 4.85 6.38 15.93
CA ARG A 73 4.81 6.40 14.46
C ARG A 73 6.03 5.74 13.82
N GLU A 74 7.23 5.95 14.36
CA GLU A 74 8.45 5.29 13.88
C GLU A 74 8.39 3.77 14.03
N VAL A 75 7.90 3.28 15.18
CA VAL A 75 7.72 1.84 15.42
C VAL A 75 6.68 1.25 14.47
N ALA A 76 5.56 1.93 14.28
CA ALA A 76 4.51 1.49 13.39
C ALA A 76 4.99 1.48 11.91
N GLY A 77 5.75 2.50 11.48
CA GLY A 77 6.36 2.54 10.15
C GLY A 77 7.40 1.43 9.92
N ALA A 78 8.18 1.09 10.94
CA ALA A 78 9.12 -0.03 10.88
C ALA A 78 8.37 -1.37 10.75
N ALA A 79 7.27 -1.56 11.50
CA ALA A 79 6.42 -2.74 11.41
C ALA A 79 5.81 -2.89 10.01
N GLN A 80 5.25 -1.83 9.42
CA GLN A 80 4.72 -1.86 8.05
C GLN A 80 5.80 -2.16 7.02
N SER A 81 6.99 -1.55 7.15
CA SER A 81 8.11 -1.84 6.24
C SER A 81 8.59 -3.30 6.33
N ALA A 82 8.43 -3.95 7.48
CA ALA A 82 8.74 -5.37 7.65
C ALA A 82 7.65 -6.27 7.02
N LEU A 83 6.40 -5.82 7.00
CA LEU A 83 5.28 -6.53 6.38
C LEU A 83 5.32 -6.42 4.85
N LEU A 84 5.57 -5.23 4.33
CA LEU A 84 5.74 -4.97 2.90
C LEU A 84 7.19 -5.28 2.51
N ARG A 85 7.44 -6.53 2.16
CA ARG A 85 8.78 -6.98 1.76
C ARG A 85 9.23 -6.24 0.49
N PRO A 86 10.51 -5.85 0.41
CA PRO A 86 11.05 -5.34 -0.85
C PRO A 86 10.86 -6.38 -1.95
N LEU A 87 10.19 -6.00 -3.03
CA LEU A 87 10.00 -6.91 -4.18
C LEU A 87 11.32 -7.07 -4.93
N PRO A 88 11.67 -8.31 -5.32
CA PRO A 88 12.80 -8.52 -6.21
C PRO A 88 12.56 -7.77 -7.54
N PRO A 89 13.60 -7.24 -8.18
CA PRO A 89 13.45 -6.49 -9.42
C PRO A 89 13.00 -7.36 -10.60
N ARG A 90 13.04 -8.68 -10.44
CA ARG A 90 12.60 -9.66 -11.44
C ARG A 90 11.94 -10.86 -10.76
N ILE A 91 10.75 -11.24 -11.25
CA ILE A 91 9.95 -12.37 -10.76
C ILE A 91 9.42 -13.13 -11.97
N ASP A 92 9.86 -14.38 -12.17
CA ASP A 92 9.45 -15.27 -13.27
C ASP A 92 9.41 -14.57 -14.65
N GLY A 93 10.46 -13.83 -14.97
CA GLY A 93 10.61 -13.12 -16.25
C GLY A 93 9.83 -11.80 -16.35
N LEU A 94 9.09 -11.40 -15.33
CA LEU A 94 8.53 -10.07 -15.20
C LEU A 94 9.53 -9.15 -14.50
N ASN A 95 9.79 -7.97 -15.05
CA ASN A 95 10.48 -6.89 -14.34
C ASN A 95 9.49 -6.15 -13.45
N VAL A 96 9.89 -5.89 -12.21
CA VAL A 96 9.01 -5.36 -11.16
C VAL A 96 9.60 -4.08 -10.59
N ALA A 97 8.77 -3.09 -10.38
CA ALA A 97 9.09 -1.92 -9.56
C ALA A 97 7.87 -1.51 -8.74
N ALA A 98 8.10 -1.20 -7.48
CA ALA A 98 7.07 -0.67 -6.59
C ALA A 98 7.60 0.56 -5.86
N ALA A 99 6.69 1.46 -5.52
CA ALA A 99 6.96 2.56 -4.61
C ALA A 99 5.70 2.89 -3.83
N GLN A 100 5.89 3.32 -2.58
CA GLN A 100 4.83 3.69 -1.67
C GLN A 100 5.17 5.01 -0.98
N HIS A 101 4.15 5.81 -0.70
CA HIS A 101 4.25 7.04 0.06
C HIS A 101 3.06 7.20 0.98
N SER A 102 3.31 7.37 2.27
CA SER A 102 2.24 7.62 3.24
C SER A 102 1.92 9.11 3.36
N ALA A 103 0.64 9.43 3.51
CA ALA A 103 0.11 10.79 3.61
C ALA A 103 0.64 11.57 4.81
N ASP A 104 0.86 10.91 5.92
CA ASP A 104 1.31 11.53 7.18
C ASP A 104 2.82 11.83 7.15
N ARG A 105 3.18 13.11 7.22
CA ARG A 105 4.58 13.54 7.35
C ARG A 105 5.18 13.02 8.66
N GLY A 106 5.82 11.86 8.61
CA GLY A 106 6.51 11.23 9.74
C GLY A 106 5.86 9.95 10.27
N ALA A 107 4.75 9.48 9.70
CA ALA A 107 4.25 8.13 9.90
C ALA A 107 4.25 7.43 8.54
N ARG A 108 5.08 6.42 8.37
CA ARG A 108 5.04 5.51 7.23
C ARG A 108 3.99 4.40 7.44
N VAL A 109 2.80 4.75 7.92
CA VAL A 109 1.79 3.78 8.37
C VAL A 109 0.52 4.02 7.59
N GLY A 110 0.39 3.32 6.47
CA GLY A 110 -0.79 3.33 5.62
C GLY A 110 -1.55 2.03 5.61
N GLY A 111 -2.77 2.06 5.04
CA GLY A 111 -3.61 0.90 4.74
C GLY A 111 -3.17 0.12 3.50
N ASP A 112 -2.36 0.72 2.64
CA ASP A 112 -1.93 0.14 1.38
C ASP A 112 -1.17 -1.17 1.56
N LEU A 113 -1.50 -2.17 0.76
CA LEU A 113 -0.81 -3.45 0.70
C LEU A 113 -0.57 -3.90 -0.74
N TYR A 114 0.54 -4.55 -0.97
CA TYR A 114 0.85 -5.23 -2.23
C TYR A 114 1.86 -6.35 -2.02
N GLU A 115 1.77 -7.38 -2.85
CA GLU A 115 2.72 -8.47 -2.91
C GLU A 115 2.72 -9.08 -4.32
N VAL A 116 3.86 -9.64 -4.74
CA VAL A 116 3.99 -10.36 -6.01
C VAL A 116 4.78 -11.62 -5.76
N VAL A 117 4.23 -12.77 -6.14
CA VAL A 117 4.78 -14.09 -5.86
C VAL A 117 4.80 -14.92 -7.14
N ALA A 118 5.94 -15.56 -7.42
CA ALA A 118 6.03 -16.60 -8.45
C ALA A 118 5.47 -17.93 -7.89
N THR A 119 4.59 -18.58 -8.66
CA THR A 119 3.95 -19.84 -8.31
C THR A 119 4.06 -20.84 -9.46
N GLU A 120 3.60 -22.05 -9.25
CA GLU A 120 3.50 -23.05 -10.35
C GLU A 120 2.50 -22.64 -11.45
N HIS A 121 1.50 -21.81 -11.11
CA HIS A 121 0.48 -21.27 -12.04
C HIS A 121 0.95 -20.03 -12.81
N GLY A 122 2.13 -19.49 -12.49
CA GLY A 122 2.65 -18.24 -13.01
C GLY A 122 2.92 -17.21 -11.91
N VAL A 123 2.73 -15.93 -12.21
CA VAL A 123 2.91 -14.85 -11.23
C VAL A 123 1.56 -14.44 -10.68
N ARG A 124 1.40 -14.51 -9.36
CA ARG A 124 0.23 -14.00 -8.64
C ARG A 124 0.58 -12.70 -7.92
N ALA A 125 -0.29 -11.72 -8.05
CA ALA A 125 -0.14 -10.44 -7.40
C ALA A 125 -1.39 -10.07 -6.62
N VAL A 126 -1.21 -9.40 -5.49
CA VAL A 126 -2.27 -8.73 -4.74
C VAL A 126 -1.94 -7.25 -4.63
N MET A 127 -2.95 -6.42 -4.73
CA MET A 127 -2.93 -5.02 -4.34
C MET A 127 -4.22 -4.68 -3.63
N GLY A 128 -4.16 -3.83 -2.62
CA GLY A 128 -5.35 -3.48 -1.84
C GLY A 128 -5.09 -2.28 -0.93
N ASP A 129 -6.17 -1.80 -0.35
CA ASP A 129 -6.14 -0.77 0.68
C ASP A 129 -7.12 -1.12 1.81
N VAL A 130 -6.65 -0.96 3.05
CA VAL A 130 -7.42 -1.16 4.27
C VAL A 130 -8.02 0.17 4.68
N ARG A 131 -9.36 0.28 4.71
CA ARG A 131 -10.00 1.47 5.26
C ARG A 131 -9.58 1.69 6.69
N GLY A 132 -8.90 2.79 6.94
CA GLY A 132 -8.41 3.17 8.27
C GLY A 132 -6.91 3.45 8.25
N HIS A 133 -6.41 3.94 9.36
CA HIS A 133 -5.00 4.33 9.48
C HIS A 133 -4.43 3.91 10.84
N GLY A 134 -3.12 3.89 10.92
CA GLY A 134 -2.43 3.63 12.17
C GLY A 134 -2.20 2.13 12.45
N ILE A 135 -1.98 1.81 13.71
CA ILE A 135 -1.60 0.46 14.16
C ILE A 135 -2.70 -0.57 13.85
N ALA A 136 -3.95 -0.15 13.86
CA ALA A 136 -5.10 -0.99 13.57
C ALA A 136 -5.04 -1.54 12.13
N ALA A 137 -4.81 -0.67 11.15
CA ALA A 137 -4.68 -1.07 9.76
C ALA A 137 -3.50 -2.02 9.53
N ILE A 138 -2.38 -1.86 10.26
CA ILE A 138 -1.23 -2.77 10.17
C ILE A 138 -1.61 -4.21 10.48
N GLY A 139 -2.43 -4.44 11.52
CA GLY A 139 -2.89 -5.78 11.88
C GLY A 139 -3.70 -6.42 10.75
N THR A 140 -4.56 -5.65 10.11
CA THR A 140 -5.38 -6.09 8.97
C THR A 140 -4.51 -6.34 7.73
N VAL A 141 -3.58 -5.44 7.41
CA VAL A 141 -2.58 -5.66 6.34
C VAL A 141 -1.77 -6.94 6.58
N ALA A 142 -1.34 -7.18 7.83
CA ALA A 142 -0.58 -8.38 8.20
C ALA A 142 -1.40 -9.65 8.00
N ALA A 143 -2.68 -9.65 8.40
CA ALA A 143 -3.57 -10.80 8.25
C ALA A 143 -3.83 -11.12 6.77
N VAL A 144 -4.10 -10.11 5.95
CA VAL A 144 -4.37 -10.27 4.51
C VAL A 144 -3.11 -10.75 3.77
N LEU A 145 -1.96 -10.07 3.96
CA LEU A 145 -0.70 -10.46 3.28
C LEU A 145 -0.18 -11.82 3.77
N GLY A 146 -0.30 -12.13 5.07
CA GLY A 146 0.06 -13.44 5.59
C GLY A 146 -0.76 -14.54 4.94
N SER A 147 -2.09 -14.37 4.88
CA SER A 147 -2.99 -15.30 4.22
C SER A 147 -2.72 -15.42 2.72
N PHE A 148 -2.42 -14.30 2.04
CA PHE A 148 -2.07 -14.32 0.62
C PHE A 148 -0.82 -15.16 0.35
N ARG A 149 0.26 -14.95 1.11
CA ARG A 149 1.54 -15.65 0.95
C ARG A 149 1.43 -17.17 1.07
N GLU A 150 0.53 -17.65 1.92
CA GLU A 150 0.24 -19.09 2.04
C GLU A 150 -0.68 -19.56 0.91
N ALA A 151 -1.81 -18.85 0.72
CA ALA A 151 -2.84 -19.28 -0.20
C ALA A 151 -2.38 -19.34 -1.67
N VAL A 152 -1.47 -18.47 -2.10
CA VAL A 152 -1.01 -18.44 -3.51
C VAL A 152 -0.22 -19.69 -3.93
N HIS A 153 0.34 -20.43 -2.99
CA HIS A 153 1.04 -21.67 -3.27
C HIS A 153 0.12 -22.89 -3.16
N ASP A 154 -0.85 -22.83 -2.24
CA ASP A 154 -1.71 -23.97 -1.92
C ASP A 154 -2.98 -24.06 -2.78
N GLU A 155 -3.52 -22.91 -3.19
CA GLU A 155 -4.83 -22.87 -3.84
C GLU A 155 -4.70 -22.82 -5.38
N PRO A 156 -5.46 -23.66 -6.08
CA PRO A 156 -5.35 -23.80 -7.53
C PRO A 156 -5.84 -22.56 -8.30
N ASP A 157 -6.77 -21.80 -7.75
CA ASP A 157 -7.41 -20.66 -8.42
C ASP A 157 -7.54 -19.43 -7.52
N LEU A 158 -7.67 -18.24 -8.14
CA LEU A 158 -7.79 -16.97 -7.43
C LEU A 158 -9.06 -16.88 -6.56
N GLY A 159 -10.15 -17.60 -6.92
CA GLY A 159 -11.37 -17.59 -6.12
C GLY A 159 -11.16 -18.22 -4.75
N ARG A 160 -10.40 -19.30 -4.70
CA ARG A 160 -10.03 -19.95 -3.43
C ARG A 160 -9.03 -19.11 -2.63
N VAL A 161 -8.07 -18.48 -3.30
CA VAL A 161 -7.19 -17.50 -2.67
C VAL A 161 -8.02 -16.41 -2.01
N LEU A 162 -8.95 -15.77 -2.75
CA LEU A 162 -9.79 -14.71 -2.21
C LEU A 162 -10.60 -15.13 -0.98
N ARG A 163 -11.17 -16.35 -1.00
CA ARG A 163 -11.87 -16.91 0.17
C ARG A 163 -10.98 -17.10 1.39
N ARG A 164 -9.69 -17.40 1.18
CA ARG A 164 -8.72 -17.47 2.29
C ARG A 164 -8.47 -16.09 2.90
N LEU A 165 -8.32 -15.06 2.04
CA LEU A 165 -8.15 -13.68 2.48
C LEU A 165 -9.37 -13.18 3.27
N ASP A 166 -10.57 -13.41 2.76
CA ASP A 166 -11.83 -13.06 3.40
C ASP A 166 -11.94 -13.69 4.80
N ARG A 167 -11.68 -15.00 4.93
CA ARG A 167 -11.67 -15.67 6.23
C ARG A 167 -10.60 -15.15 7.19
N ALA A 168 -9.43 -14.73 6.66
CA ALA A 168 -8.37 -14.15 7.50
C ALA A 168 -8.79 -12.77 8.02
N LEU A 169 -9.42 -11.96 7.16
CA LEU A 169 -9.99 -10.67 7.54
C LEU A 169 -11.09 -10.82 8.58
N ASP A 170 -12.03 -11.73 8.37
CA ASP A 170 -13.11 -12.04 9.31
C ASP A 170 -12.59 -12.37 10.72
N ARG A 171 -11.55 -13.22 10.82
CA ARG A 171 -10.93 -13.55 12.11
C ARG A 171 -10.32 -12.32 12.74
N GLN A 172 -9.56 -11.54 11.99
CA GLN A 172 -8.91 -10.31 12.47
C GLN A 172 -9.92 -9.29 13.00
N LEU A 173 -11.04 -9.11 12.29
CA LEU A 173 -12.09 -8.18 12.70
C LEU A 173 -12.82 -8.66 13.97
N ARG A 174 -13.09 -9.96 14.11
CA ARG A 174 -13.74 -10.53 15.31
C ARG A 174 -12.89 -10.41 16.57
N GLU A 175 -11.57 -10.61 16.44
CA GLU A 175 -10.64 -10.49 17.57
C GLU A 175 -10.58 -9.05 18.10
N ARG A 176 -10.84 -8.06 17.27
CA ARG A 176 -10.76 -6.63 17.62
C ARG A 176 -12.06 -6.04 18.15
N THR A 177 -13.22 -6.56 17.78
CA THR A 177 -14.54 -6.05 18.23
C THR A 177 -14.75 -6.16 19.74
N CYS A 178 -13.89 -6.85 20.48
CA CYS A 178 -13.93 -6.87 21.95
C CYS A 178 -13.43 -5.57 22.61
N ASP A 179 -12.63 -4.76 21.91
CA ASP A 179 -11.91 -3.61 22.49
C ASP A 179 -12.32 -2.24 21.94
N ASP A 180 -13.03 -2.16 20.79
CA ASP A 180 -13.38 -0.88 20.16
C ASP A 180 -14.75 -0.95 19.45
N PRO A 181 -15.72 -0.04 19.75
CA PRO A 181 -17.02 -0.10 19.11
C PRO A 181 -16.94 0.30 17.64
N VAL A 182 -17.18 -0.69 16.78
CA VAL A 182 -17.63 -0.58 15.39
C VAL A 182 -16.97 0.52 14.56
N SER A 183 -15.73 0.32 14.16
CA SER A 183 -15.21 0.86 12.92
C SER A 183 -15.67 -0.09 11.79
N GLU A 184 -16.42 0.41 10.82
CA GLU A 184 -16.73 -0.32 9.58
C GLU A 184 -15.42 -0.48 8.79
N GLU A 185 -14.59 -1.44 9.20
CA GLU A 185 -13.36 -1.75 8.48
C GLU A 185 -13.69 -2.61 7.27
N PHE A 186 -13.17 -2.23 6.14
CA PHE A 186 -13.19 -3.02 4.92
C PHE A 186 -11.85 -2.95 4.21
N VAL A 187 -11.63 -3.88 3.32
CA VAL A 187 -10.40 -3.94 2.52
C VAL A 187 -10.77 -4.02 1.05
N THR A 188 -10.27 -3.07 0.26
CA THR A 188 -10.31 -3.22 -1.19
C THR A 188 -9.19 -4.16 -1.62
N VAL A 189 -9.49 -5.11 -2.49
CA VAL A 189 -8.50 -6.10 -2.94
C VAL A 189 -8.63 -6.35 -4.43
N LEU A 190 -7.50 -6.29 -5.12
CA LEU A 190 -7.33 -6.79 -6.47
C LEU A 190 -6.36 -7.98 -6.43
N LEU A 191 -6.82 -9.15 -6.87
CA LEU A 191 -6.00 -10.32 -7.14
C LEU A 191 -5.77 -10.45 -8.64
N LEU A 192 -4.53 -10.71 -9.04
CA LEU A 192 -4.14 -10.98 -10.41
C LEU A 192 -3.35 -12.27 -10.50
N GLU A 193 -3.56 -13.01 -11.59
CA GLU A 193 -2.70 -14.10 -12.01
C GLU A 193 -2.24 -13.83 -13.45
N ILE A 194 -0.94 -13.92 -13.68
CA ILE A 194 -0.30 -13.75 -14.99
C ILE A 194 0.33 -15.10 -15.33
N GLY A 195 -0.32 -15.87 -16.18
CA GLY A 195 0.15 -17.15 -16.65
C GLY A 195 1.53 -17.09 -17.31
N ARG A 196 2.15 -18.24 -17.51
CA ARG A 196 3.47 -18.31 -18.21
C ARG A 196 3.37 -17.88 -19.67
N ASP A 197 2.22 -18.04 -20.29
CA ASP A 197 1.87 -17.57 -21.63
C ASP A 197 1.53 -16.08 -21.68
N GLY A 198 1.41 -15.44 -20.51
CA GLY A 198 1.04 -14.04 -20.34
C GLY A 198 -0.45 -13.78 -20.23
N GLU A 199 -1.31 -14.82 -20.22
CA GLU A 199 -2.74 -14.62 -19.92
C GLU A 199 -2.92 -13.98 -18.55
N ILE A 200 -3.83 -13.00 -18.48
CA ILE A 200 -4.15 -12.27 -17.25
C ILE A 200 -5.56 -12.65 -16.83
N THR A 201 -5.70 -13.14 -15.61
CA THR A 201 -6.99 -13.28 -14.93
C THR A 201 -7.01 -12.45 -13.65
N ALA A 202 -8.20 -11.96 -13.27
CA ALA A 202 -8.36 -11.08 -12.13
C ALA A 202 -9.60 -11.37 -11.31
N LEU A 203 -9.53 -11.11 -10.00
CA LEU A 203 -10.67 -10.91 -9.11
C LEU A 203 -10.50 -9.56 -8.43
N ASN A 204 -11.54 -8.72 -8.50
CA ASN A 204 -11.50 -7.37 -7.97
C ASN A 204 -12.64 -7.16 -6.96
N CYS A 205 -12.29 -6.77 -5.74
CA CYS A 205 -13.20 -6.43 -4.65
C CYS A 205 -13.02 -4.94 -4.29
N GLY A 206 -13.67 -4.07 -5.06
CA GLY A 206 -13.72 -2.63 -4.80
C GLY A 206 -12.42 -1.86 -5.03
N HIS A 207 -11.41 -2.45 -5.67
CA HIS A 207 -10.12 -1.80 -5.91
C HIS A 207 -10.06 -1.15 -7.30
N PRO A 208 -9.27 -0.09 -7.53
CA PRO A 208 -9.08 0.48 -8.85
C PRO A 208 -8.53 -0.54 -9.87
N TRP A 209 -9.06 -0.50 -11.11
CA TRP A 209 -8.55 -1.35 -12.18
C TRP A 209 -7.19 -0.87 -12.67
N PRO A 210 -6.22 -1.77 -12.86
CA PRO A 210 -4.89 -1.43 -13.40
C PRO A 210 -4.97 -0.86 -14.80
N TYR A 211 -3.92 -0.12 -15.19
CA TYR A 211 -3.70 0.26 -16.57
C TYR A 211 -2.74 -0.70 -17.27
N LEU A 212 -3.10 -1.12 -18.48
CA LEU A 212 -2.22 -1.83 -19.39
C LEU A 212 -1.57 -0.83 -20.36
N LEU A 213 -0.25 -0.91 -20.45
CA LEU A 213 0.59 -0.10 -21.32
C LEU A 213 1.13 -1.00 -22.43
N THR A 214 0.73 -0.76 -23.68
CA THR A 214 1.18 -1.47 -24.88
C THR A 214 1.78 -0.46 -25.85
N GLY A 215 3.11 -0.45 -25.98
CA GLY A 215 3.81 0.61 -26.71
C GLY A 215 3.46 1.98 -26.14
N THR A 216 2.85 2.87 -26.93
CA THR A 216 2.38 4.20 -26.49
C THR A 216 0.93 4.24 -26.04
N THR A 217 0.22 3.10 -26.10
CA THR A 217 -1.19 3.01 -25.75
C THR A 217 -1.35 2.76 -24.25
N VAL A 218 -2.26 3.51 -23.62
CA VAL A 218 -2.64 3.38 -22.21
C VAL A 218 -4.13 3.09 -22.12
N ARG A 219 -4.51 1.96 -21.57
CA ARG A 219 -5.92 1.57 -21.40
C ARG A 219 -6.16 0.88 -20.07
N PRO A 220 -7.33 1.02 -19.45
CA PRO A 220 -7.69 0.20 -18.30
C PRO A 220 -7.63 -1.29 -18.65
N LEU A 221 -7.22 -2.13 -17.71
CA LEU A 221 -7.17 -3.58 -17.88
C LEU A 221 -8.58 -4.17 -18.08
N ALA A 222 -9.53 -3.71 -17.28
CA ALA A 222 -10.95 -4.07 -17.38
C ALA A 222 -11.83 -2.83 -17.15
N ARG A 223 -13.13 -2.95 -17.43
CA ARG A 223 -14.16 -1.90 -17.24
C ARG A 223 -15.44 -2.45 -16.61
N THR A 224 -15.36 -3.66 -16.06
CA THR A 224 -16.48 -4.27 -15.33
C THR A 224 -16.54 -3.71 -13.93
N ASP A 225 -17.74 -3.64 -13.36
CA ASP A 225 -17.92 -3.28 -11.97
C ASP A 225 -17.23 -4.33 -11.07
N PRO A 226 -16.46 -3.91 -10.05
CA PRO A 226 -15.84 -4.82 -9.11
C PRO A 226 -16.88 -5.44 -8.18
N LEU A 227 -16.53 -6.55 -7.54
CA LEU A 227 -17.25 -7.06 -6.38
C LEU A 227 -17.17 -6.04 -5.22
N PRO A 228 -18.08 -6.09 -4.25
CA PRO A 228 -17.95 -5.27 -3.04
C PRO A 228 -16.61 -5.52 -2.32
N PRO A 229 -16.07 -4.52 -1.59
CA PRO A 229 -14.91 -4.71 -0.74
C PRO A 229 -15.09 -5.85 0.26
N LEU A 230 -14.00 -6.47 0.69
CA LEU A 230 -14.02 -7.51 1.72
C LEU A 230 -14.38 -6.92 3.09
N GLY A 231 -15.13 -7.68 3.88
CA GLY A 231 -15.54 -7.37 5.25
C GLY A 231 -17.03 -7.11 5.40
N PRO A 232 -17.64 -6.08 4.76
CA PRO A 232 -19.06 -5.74 5.01
C PRO A 232 -20.07 -6.73 4.43
N PHE A 233 -19.71 -7.43 3.35
CA PHE A 233 -20.61 -8.32 2.61
C PHE A 233 -19.98 -9.69 2.42
N PRO A 234 -20.79 -10.77 2.51
CA PRO A 234 -20.29 -12.11 2.20
C PRO A 234 -19.91 -12.22 0.71
N LEU A 235 -18.86 -12.93 0.44
CA LEU A 235 -18.46 -13.23 -0.93
C LEU A 235 -19.50 -14.10 -1.62
N PRO A 236 -19.72 -13.91 -2.95
CA PRO A 236 -20.56 -14.80 -3.76
C PRO A 236 -20.12 -16.26 -3.66
N THR A 237 -21.07 -17.19 -3.80
CA THR A 237 -20.78 -18.64 -3.82
C THR A 237 -19.92 -19.05 -5.01
N ASP A 238 -20.08 -18.38 -6.14
CA ASP A 238 -19.24 -18.55 -7.32
C ASP A 238 -18.31 -17.34 -7.50
N LEU A 239 -16.99 -17.62 -7.53
CA LEU A 239 -15.93 -16.62 -7.72
C LEU A 239 -15.11 -17.01 -8.94
N THR A 240 -15.67 -16.75 -10.12
CA THR A 240 -14.97 -16.99 -11.38
C THR A 240 -14.02 -15.83 -11.69
N PRO A 241 -12.70 -16.08 -11.81
CA PRO A 241 -11.77 -15.04 -12.22
C PRO A 241 -12.11 -14.48 -13.60
N LEU A 242 -12.06 -13.16 -13.75
CA LEU A 242 -12.30 -12.45 -15.01
C LEU A 242 -11.09 -12.58 -15.92
N PRO A 243 -11.21 -13.12 -17.16
CA PRO A 243 -10.14 -13.06 -18.14
C PRO A 243 -9.98 -11.61 -18.63
N CYS A 244 -8.78 -11.05 -18.48
CA CYS A 244 -8.46 -9.65 -18.77
C CYS A 244 -7.60 -9.46 -20.04
N GLY A 245 -7.30 -10.54 -20.73
CA GLY A 245 -6.44 -10.55 -21.94
C GLY A 245 -5.03 -11.01 -21.64
N THR A 246 -4.06 -10.59 -22.46
CA THR A 246 -2.69 -11.09 -22.41
C THR A 246 -1.69 -9.96 -22.25
N LEU A 247 -0.74 -10.11 -21.34
CA LEU A 247 0.43 -9.25 -21.15
C LEU A 247 1.52 -9.71 -22.12
N LEU A 248 1.62 -9.06 -23.27
CA LEU A 248 2.60 -9.41 -24.30
C LEU A 248 4.02 -9.01 -23.87
N PRO A 249 5.09 -9.64 -24.41
CA PRO A 249 6.45 -9.18 -24.19
C PRO A 249 6.64 -7.70 -24.56
N GLY A 250 7.18 -6.93 -23.62
CA GLY A 250 7.33 -5.48 -23.71
C GLY A 250 6.16 -4.67 -23.12
N ASP A 251 4.99 -5.28 -22.88
CA ASP A 251 3.86 -4.63 -22.23
C ASP A 251 4.13 -4.45 -20.73
N SER A 252 3.48 -3.43 -20.16
CA SER A 252 3.55 -3.16 -18.73
C SER A 252 2.15 -3.03 -18.12
N LEU A 253 1.96 -3.58 -16.93
CA LEU A 253 0.78 -3.44 -16.12
C LEU A 253 1.08 -2.50 -14.95
N VAL A 254 0.26 -1.48 -14.75
CA VAL A 254 0.40 -0.51 -13.65
C VAL A 254 -0.76 -0.63 -12.71
N LEU A 255 -0.48 -1.13 -11.51
CA LEU A 255 -1.42 -1.21 -10.39
C LEU A 255 -1.19 0.00 -9.47
N TYR A 256 -2.24 0.46 -8.83
CA TYR A 256 -2.19 1.64 -7.96
C TYR A 256 -3.35 1.62 -6.97
N THR A 257 -3.16 2.29 -5.82
CA THR A 257 -4.22 2.52 -4.83
C THR A 257 -4.97 3.82 -5.14
N ASP A 258 -6.18 3.96 -4.63
CA ASP A 258 -7.08 5.09 -4.90
C ASP A 258 -6.49 6.45 -4.54
N GLY A 259 -5.58 6.50 -3.55
CA GLY A 259 -4.83 7.72 -3.23
C GLY A 259 -4.10 8.36 -4.41
N VAL A 260 -3.83 7.59 -5.49
CA VAL A 260 -3.28 8.14 -6.73
C VAL A 260 -4.32 8.97 -7.49
N GLU A 261 -5.54 8.42 -7.67
CA GLU A 261 -6.63 9.10 -8.39
C GLU A 261 -7.26 10.21 -7.54
N ASP A 262 -7.34 10.00 -6.23
CA ASP A 262 -7.89 10.96 -5.27
C ASP A 262 -6.92 12.10 -4.92
N ALA A 263 -5.68 12.04 -5.38
CA ALA A 263 -4.72 13.12 -5.21
C ALA A 263 -5.20 14.43 -5.83
N ARG A 264 -5.26 15.50 -5.02
CA ARG A 264 -5.79 16.80 -5.44
C ARG A 264 -4.72 17.89 -5.46
N ASP A 265 -4.82 18.78 -6.45
CA ASP A 265 -4.01 19.98 -6.50
C ASP A 265 -4.55 21.07 -5.53
N ALA A 266 -3.86 22.21 -5.46
CA ALA A 266 -4.28 23.36 -4.63
C ALA A 266 -5.64 23.97 -5.02
N ARG A 267 -6.19 23.59 -6.18
CA ARG A 267 -7.51 24.00 -6.68
C ARG A 267 -8.57 22.92 -6.51
N GLY A 268 -8.23 21.78 -5.88
CA GLY A 268 -9.11 20.64 -5.66
C GLY A 268 -9.31 19.74 -6.89
N ARG A 269 -8.52 19.87 -7.97
CA ARG A 269 -8.62 19.04 -9.17
C ARG A 269 -7.90 17.73 -8.95
N PHE A 270 -8.51 16.64 -9.37
CA PHE A 270 -7.94 15.29 -9.31
C PHE A 270 -6.72 15.12 -10.22
N PHE A 271 -5.86 14.20 -9.85
CA PHE A 271 -4.70 13.83 -10.65
C PHE A 271 -5.13 13.07 -11.91
N ALA A 272 -4.70 13.54 -13.07
CA ALA A 272 -5.02 12.92 -14.36
C ALA A 272 -4.06 11.74 -14.63
N LEU A 273 -4.27 10.60 -13.94
CA LEU A 273 -3.38 9.44 -13.99
C LEU A 273 -3.16 8.93 -15.41
N GLN A 274 -4.22 8.75 -16.20
CA GLN A 274 -4.10 8.25 -17.58
C GLN A 274 -3.24 9.18 -18.45
N ALA A 275 -3.35 10.49 -18.29
CA ALA A 275 -2.53 11.45 -19.02
C ALA A 275 -1.05 11.40 -18.56
N ALA A 276 -0.81 11.20 -17.27
CA ALA A 276 0.52 11.05 -16.71
C ALA A 276 1.20 9.76 -17.22
N LEU A 277 0.45 8.65 -17.27
CA LEU A 277 0.91 7.38 -17.86
C LEU A 277 1.23 7.54 -19.35
N ALA A 278 0.36 8.20 -20.13
CA ALA A 278 0.61 8.50 -21.54
C ALA A 278 1.87 9.37 -21.75
N GLY A 279 2.18 10.24 -20.79
CA GLY A 279 3.43 10.99 -20.74
C GLY A 279 4.65 10.10 -20.44
N ALA A 280 4.50 9.16 -19.50
CA ALA A 280 5.58 8.28 -19.06
C ALA A 280 6.03 7.31 -20.16
N VAL A 281 5.09 6.74 -20.95
CA VAL A 281 5.41 5.79 -22.03
C VAL A 281 6.02 6.43 -23.26
N ARG A 282 5.99 7.76 -23.40
CA ARG A 282 6.67 8.48 -24.49
C ARG A 282 8.15 8.74 -24.22
N ASN A 283 8.58 8.58 -22.98
CA ASN A 283 9.96 8.82 -22.58
C ASN A 283 10.72 7.48 -22.51
N GLU A 284 11.69 7.28 -23.38
CA GLU A 284 12.58 6.12 -23.31
C GLU A 284 13.72 6.32 -22.29
N PRO A 285 14.19 5.27 -21.62
CA PRO A 285 13.73 3.86 -21.71
C PRO A 285 12.48 3.59 -20.86
N ILE A 286 11.51 2.85 -21.41
CA ILE A 286 10.30 2.41 -20.71
C ILE A 286 10.68 1.24 -19.78
N THR A 287 11.15 1.54 -18.58
CA THR A 287 11.39 0.55 -17.53
C THR A 287 10.38 0.73 -16.39
N PRO A 288 10.03 -0.33 -15.63
CA PRO A 288 9.15 -0.20 -14.49
C PRO A 288 9.59 0.90 -13.51
N GLN A 289 10.89 0.99 -13.24
CA GLN A 289 11.47 2.00 -12.36
C GLN A 289 11.34 3.42 -12.93
N ALA A 290 11.45 3.59 -14.26
CA ALA A 290 11.25 4.88 -14.90
C ALA A 290 9.79 5.33 -14.83
N ILE A 291 8.83 4.41 -15.09
CA ILE A 291 7.39 4.67 -14.97
C ILE A 291 7.06 5.11 -13.54
N VAL A 292 7.47 4.33 -12.53
CA VAL A 292 7.23 4.64 -11.11
C VAL A 292 7.78 6.02 -10.76
N ARG A 293 9.05 6.31 -11.09
CA ARG A 293 9.67 7.61 -10.80
C ARG A 293 8.95 8.77 -11.46
N THR A 294 8.55 8.61 -12.72
CA THR A 294 7.86 9.66 -13.49
C THR A 294 6.49 9.97 -12.88
N LEU A 295 5.71 8.92 -12.52
CA LEU A 295 4.42 9.07 -11.88
C LEU A 295 4.55 9.73 -10.50
N PHE A 296 5.47 9.27 -9.65
CA PHE A 296 5.69 9.89 -8.34
C PHE A 296 6.11 11.35 -8.46
N ALA A 297 7.00 11.68 -9.36
CA ALA A 297 7.41 13.06 -9.60
C ALA A 297 6.23 13.94 -10.09
N ALA A 298 5.34 13.38 -10.91
CA ALA A 298 4.13 14.06 -11.38
C ALA A 298 3.14 14.27 -10.23
N LEU A 299 2.90 13.26 -9.38
CA LEU A 299 2.05 13.32 -8.18
C LEU A 299 2.54 14.36 -7.18
N VAL A 300 3.82 14.32 -6.81
CA VAL A 300 4.41 15.29 -5.87
C VAL A 300 4.29 16.71 -6.39
N ARG A 301 4.49 16.93 -7.68
CA ARG A 301 4.33 18.23 -8.32
C ARG A 301 2.86 18.68 -8.32
N HIS A 302 1.91 17.77 -8.59
CA HIS A 302 0.47 18.06 -8.59
C HIS A 302 -0.04 18.44 -7.21
N THR A 303 0.30 17.66 -6.17
CA THR A 303 -0.12 17.87 -4.78
C THR A 303 0.71 18.92 -4.04
N ARG A 304 1.80 19.40 -4.64
CA ARG A 304 2.81 20.25 -3.97
C ARG A 304 3.36 19.60 -2.69
N GLY A 305 3.48 18.27 -2.68
CA GLY A 305 3.93 17.49 -1.54
C GLY A 305 2.94 17.45 -0.36
N LYS A 306 1.67 17.80 -0.58
CA LYS A 306 0.58 17.67 0.38
C LYS A 306 -0.34 16.55 -0.11
N GLN A 307 -0.10 15.34 0.34
CA GLN A 307 -0.96 14.21 0.06
C GLN A 307 -1.97 14.03 1.18
N ALA A 308 -3.22 13.70 0.81
CA ALA A 308 -4.31 13.49 1.74
C ALA A 308 -4.45 12.01 2.11
N ASP A 309 -3.96 11.10 1.26
CA ASP A 309 -4.07 9.66 1.42
C ASP A 309 -2.76 8.94 1.09
N ASP A 310 -2.68 7.67 1.48
CA ASP A 310 -1.56 6.80 1.17
C ASP A 310 -1.55 6.48 -0.34
N ILE A 311 -0.37 6.26 -0.88
CA ILE A 311 -0.18 5.98 -2.30
C ILE A 311 0.76 4.80 -2.45
N ALA A 312 0.30 3.77 -3.14
CA ALA A 312 1.14 2.70 -3.63
C ALA A 312 1.05 2.59 -5.16
N LEU A 313 2.18 2.33 -5.78
CA LEU A 313 2.32 2.03 -7.20
C LEU A 313 3.11 0.76 -7.37
N LEU A 314 2.63 -0.15 -8.23
CA LEU A 314 3.29 -1.37 -8.61
C LEU A 314 3.27 -1.49 -10.14
N VAL A 315 4.43 -1.68 -10.74
CA VAL A 315 4.57 -1.86 -12.20
C VAL A 315 5.19 -3.22 -12.47
N LEU A 316 4.49 -4.01 -13.28
CA LEU A 316 4.92 -5.31 -13.78
C LEU A 316 5.12 -5.21 -15.29
N ARG A 317 6.32 -5.45 -15.79
CA ARG A 317 6.63 -5.48 -17.23
C ARG A 317 7.00 -6.88 -17.65
N ASN A 318 6.38 -7.35 -18.73
CA ASN A 318 6.70 -8.65 -19.30
C ASN A 318 7.97 -8.55 -20.17
N ASP A 319 9.07 -9.05 -19.64
CA ASP A 319 10.35 -9.19 -20.37
C ASP A 319 10.69 -10.67 -20.63
N ARG A 320 9.67 -11.53 -20.63
CA ARG A 320 9.82 -12.93 -21.06
C ARG A 320 10.16 -12.94 -22.55
N THR A 321 11.22 -13.63 -22.92
CA THR A 321 11.53 -13.88 -24.32
C THR A 321 10.42 -14.77 -24.90
N ARG A 322 9.86 -14.44 -26.07
CA ARG A 322 8.94 -15.34 -26.74
C ARG A 322 9.69 -16.65 -26.96
N LEU A 323 9.32 -17.71 -26.29
CA LEU A 323 9.69 -19.05 -26.71
C LEU A 323 9.07 -19.20 -28.11
N HIS A 324 9.91 -19.21 -29.14
CA HIS A 324 9.48 -19.70 -30.44
C HIS A 324 9.02 -21.13 -30.21
N CYS A 325 7.70 -21.37 -30.22
CA CYS A 325 7.19 -22.69 -30.48
C CYS A 325 7.61 -23.00 -31.93
N ASP A 326 8.76 -23.64 -32.08
CA ASP A 326 9.08 -24.29 -33.34
C ASP A 326 7.91 -25.23 -33.65
N ALA A 327 7.15 -24.87 -34.65
CA ALA A 327 6.16 -25.74 -35.23
C ALA A 327 6.86 -27.06 -35.55
N PRO A 328 6.32 -28.24 -35.14
CA PRO A 328 6.97 -29.51 -35.46
C PRO A 328 7.13 -29.60 -36.98
N GLY A 329 8.41 -29.62 -37.39
CA GLY A 329 8.86 -29.49 -38.75
C GLY A 329 8.09 -30.39 -39.71
N ALA A 330 7.69 -29.82 -40.82
CA ALA A 330 7.36 -30.54 -42.01
C ALA A 330 8.54 -31.45 -42.36
N ARG A 331 8.38 -32.73 -42.04
CA ARG A 331 9.28 -33.78 -42.51
C ARG A 331 9.25 -33.74 -44.03
N GLY A 332 10.30 -33.13 -44.64
CA GLY A 332 10.57 -33.28 -46.08
C GLY A 332 10.73 -34.75 -46.40
N THR A 333 9.83 -35.27 -47.21
CA THR A 333 9.98 -36.55 -47.88
C THR A 333 11.20 -36.48 -48.77
N ALA A 334 12.31 -36.99 -48.27
CA ALA A 334 13.49 -37.28 -49.12
C ALA A 334 13.13 -38.46 -50.02
N ARG A 335 12.97 -38.15 -51.31
CA ARG A 335 12.78 -39.08 -52.38
C ARG A 335 14.11 -39.86 -52.56
N ALA A 336 14.13 -41.14 -52.21
CA ALA A 336 15.23 -42.03 -52.47
C ALA A 336 15.33 -42.27 -53.98
N THR A 337 16.39 -41.76 -54.62
CA THR A 337 16.80 -42.17 -55.95
C THR A 337 17.60 -43.45 -55.81
N THR A 338 16.99 -44.54 -56.23
CA THR A 338 17.61 -45.84 -56.43
C THR A 338 18.63 -45.72 -57.60
N HIS A 339 19.91 -45.80 -57.25
CA HIS A 339 20.98 -46.02 -58.21
C HIS A 339 21.23 -47.52 -58.32
N ASN A 340 20.95 -48.04 -59.53
CA ASN A 340 21.18 -49.43 -59.92
C ASN A 340 22.59 -49.55 -60.47
N PRO A 341 23.50 -50.39 -59.93
CA PRO A 341 24.75 -50.71 -60.60
C PRO A 341 24.60 -51.93 -61.52
N GLN A 342 24.91 -51.78 -62.80
CA GLN A 342 25.08 -52.86 -63.74
C GLN A 342 26.27 -53.75 -63.39
N PRO A 343 26.19 -55.06 -63.71
CA PRO A 343 27.33 -55.97 -63.55
C PRO A 343 28.26 -55.89 -64.74
N THR A 344 29.53 -55.63 -64.51
CA THR A 344 30.60 -55.89 -65.49
C THR A 344 31.16 -57.27 -65.31
N ASN A 345 30.93 -58.12 -66.27
CA ASN A 345 31.71 -59.32 -66.58
C ASN A 345 33.12 -58.93 -66.96
N HIS A 346 34.16 -59.64 -66.44
CA HIS A 346 35.33 -60.12 -67.23
C HIS A 346 36.03 -61.23 -66.43
N LEU A 347 36.05 -62.44 -67.08
CA LEU A 347 37.04 -63.51 -67.09
C LEU A 347 37.63 -64.04 -65.80
#